data_341b82b99a58dc59a0a0da5ddb0b8295
#
_entry.id   341b82b99a58dc59a0a0da5ddb0b8295
#
_cell.length_a   1.000
_cell.length_b   1.000
_cell.length_c   1.000
_cell.angle_alpha   90.00
_cell.angle_beta   90.00
_cell.angle_gamma   90.00
#
_symmetry.space_group_name_H-M   'P 1'
#
loop_
_entity.id
_entity.type
_entity.pdbx_description
1 polymer ?
#
loop_
_entity_poly.entity_id
_entity_poly.type
_entity_poly.pdbx_seq_one_letter_code
_entity_poly.pdbx_strand_id
1 'polypeptide(L)'
;MNQYKDLFLSMNPRKEDEPEEAEKKTFLIIFPDLPQEKLGDQLEAIQRPLRDEFVREGLMLGEFFPLSPSRAVHNREFRPFRSPLPMLTIRHMISADWLFLSAKPEWTQAWFARFHDGENRDEFLGHVSKLAHAVRSM
;
A
#
# COMPACT_ATOMS: atom_id res chain seq x y z
N MET A 1 9.02 -12.61 -4.64
CA MET A 1 8.59 -11.20 -4.41
C MET A 1 9.75 -10.25 -4.11
N ASN A 2 10.76 -10.66 -3.38
CA ASN A 2 11.91 -9.78 -3.12
C ASN A 2 12.66 -9.38 -4.40
N GLN A 3 12.72 -10.26 -5.38
CA GLN A 3 13.30 -9.94 -6.69
C GLN A 3 12.55 -8.80 -7.39
N TYR A 4 11.24 -8.79 -7.30
CA TYR A 4 10.42 -7.72 -7.87
C TYR A 4 10.59 -6.40 -7.10
N LYS A 5 10.76 -6.47 -5.79
CA LYS A 5 11.05 -5.29 -4.98
C LYS A 5 12.37 -4.66 -5.40
N ASP A 6 13.43 -5.46 -5.49
CA ASP A 6 14.75 -4.98 -5.87
C ASP A 6 14.76 -4.40 -7.28
N LEU A 7 14.09 -5.06 -8.21
CA LEU A 7 13.93 -4.57 -9.58
C LEU A 7 13.17 -3.24 -9.61
N PHE A 8 12.07 -3.15 -8.87
CA PHE A 8 11.28 -1.91 -8.78
C PHE A 8 12.14 -0.74 -8.28
N LEU A 9 12.90 -0.95 -7.21
CA LEU A 9 13.73 0.10 -6.64
C LEU A 9 14.85 0.55 -7.58
N SER A 10 15.39 -0.35 -8.38
CA SER A 10 16.51 -0.06 -9.28
C SER A 10 16.10 0.55 -10.62
N MET A 11 14.85 0.35 -11.06
CA MET A 11 14.37 0.86 -12.33
C MET A 11 14.06 2.35 -12.27
N ASN A 12 14.39 3.06 -13.34
CA ASN A 12 14.01 4.47 -13.49
C ASN A 12 12.49 4.62 -13.72
N PRO A 13 11.86 5.70 -13.24
CA PRO A 13 12.45 6.74 -12.40
C PRO A 13 12.71 6.23 -10.97
N ARG A 14 13.90 6.55 -10.43
CA ARG A 14 14.27 6.18 -9.07
C ARG A 14 13.89 7.30 -8.10
N LYS A 15 13.49 6.93 -6.88
CA LYS A 15 13.04 7.90 -5.87
C LYS A 15 14.13 8.91 -5.52
N GLU A 16 15.38 8.49 -5.50
CA GLU A 16 16.54 9.33 -5.18
C GLU A 16 16.80 10.42 -6.24
N ASP A 17 16.51 10.11 -7.49
CA ASP A 17 16.84 10.97 -8.64
C ASP A 17 15.64 11.82 -9.08
N GLU A 18 14.46 11.22 -9.16
CA GLU A 18 13.24 11.83 -9.68
C GLU A 18 12.05 11.47 -8.77
N PRO A 19 11.96 12.07 -7.58
CA PRO A 19 10.96 11.67 -6.58
C PRO A 19 9.50 11.82 -7.06
N GLU A 20 9.18 12.86 -7.80
CA GLU A 20 7.81 13.07 -8.29
C GLU A 20 7.43 12.05 -9.37
N GLU A 21 8.34 11.76 -10.28
CA GLU A 21 8.09 10.78 -11.34
C GLU A 21 8.08 9.35 -10.79
N ALA A 22 8.90 9.07 -9.78
CA ALA A 22 8.93 7.76 -9.13
C ALA A 22 7.61 7.41 -8.46
N GLU A 23 6.87 8.39 -7.95
CA GLU A 23 5.55 8.16 -7.35
C GLU A 23 4.53 7.64 -8.36
N LYS A 24 4.74 7.85 -9.65
CA LYS A 24 3.87 7.37 -10.72
C LYS A 24 4.24 5.96 -11.18
N LYS A 25 5.41 5.46 -10.78
CA LYS A 25 5.89 4.13 -11.17
C LYS A 25 5.15 3.06 -10.39
N THR A 26 4.66 2.05 -11.09
CA THR A 26 3.93 0.93 -10.48
C THR A 26 4.29 -0.36 -11.18
N PHE A 27 4.56 -1.42 -10.41
CA PHE A 27 4.67 -2.77 -10.94
C PHE A 27 3.34 -3.48 -10.76
N LEU A 28 2.92 -4.19 -11.80
CA LEU A 28 1.78 -5.09 -11.77
C LEU A 28 2.30 -6.51 -11.93
N ILE A 29 2.11 -7.32 -10.90
CA ILE A 29 2.52 -8.72 -10.90
C ILE A 29 1.25 -9.55 -11.06
N ILE A 30 1.05 -10.12 -12.24
CA ILE A 30 -0.19 -10.79 -12.63
C ILE A 30 -0.05 -12.29 -12.39
N PHE A 31 -1.08 -12.89 -11.80
CA PHE A 31 -1.15 -14.32 -11.50
C PHE A 31 -2.31 -14.96 -12.29
N PRO A 32 -2.12 -15.23 -13.60
CA PRO A 32 -3.23 -15.69 -14.44
C PRO A 32 -3.74 -17.09 -14.08
N ASP A 33 -2.91 -17.91 -13.44
CA ASP A 33 -3.20 -19.32 -13.14
C ASP A 33 -3.66 -19.58 -11.71
N LEU A 34 -3.89 -18.54 -10.90
CA LEU A 34 -4.44 -18.76 -9.57
C LEU A 34 -5.87 -19.30 -9.65
N PRO A 35 -6.22 -20.30 -8.81
CA PRO A 35 -7.59 -20.78 -8.73
C PRO A 35 -8.56 -19.65 -8.42
N GLN A 36 -9.73 -19.65 -9.09
CA GLN A 36 -10.73 -18.60 -8.93
C GLN A 36 -11.32 -18.55 -7.51
N GLU A 37 -11.30 -19.67 -6.81
CA GLU A 37 -11.83 -19.77 -5.47
C GLU A 37 -10.85 -19.14 -4.48
N LYS A 38 -11.38 -18.30 -3.57
CA LYS A 38 -10.60 -17.68 -2.48
C LYS A 38 -9.40 -16.86 -2.95
N LEU A 39 -9.56 -16.14 -4.06
CA LEU A 39 -8.48 -15.28 -4.59
C LEU A 39 -7.95 -14.28 -3.54
N GLY A 40 -8.85 -13.65 -2.79
CA GLY A 40 -8.46 -12.71 -1.74
C GLY A 40 -7.57 -13.35 -0.68
N ASP A 41 -7.92 -14.56 -0.24
CA ASP A 41 -7.13 -15.29 0.75
C ASP A 41 -5.76 -15.68 0.22
N GLN A 42 -5.69 -16.09 -1.05
CA GLN A 42 -4.43 -16.47 -1.68
C GLN A 42 -3.50 -15.28 -1.86
N LEU A 43 -4.01 -14.15 -2.33
CA LEU A 43 -3.23 -12.92 -2.49
C LEU A 43 -2.77 -12.39 -1.13
N GLU A 44 -3.63 -12.44 -0.12
CA GLU A 44 -3.28 -12.03 1.25
C GLU A 44 -2.16 -12.92 1.82
N ALA A 45 -2.20 -14.22 1.56
CA ALA A 45 -1.17 -15.14 2.03
C ALA A 45 0.21 -14.82 1.43
N ILE A 46 0.25 -14.33 0.19
CA ILE A 46 1.49 -13.90 -0.46
C ILE A 46 2.01 -12.60 0.17
N GLN A 47 1.14 -11.65 0.44
CA GLN A 47 1.50 -10.32 0.92
C GLN A 47 1.90 -10.28 2.40
N ARG A 48 1.20 -11.04 3.23
CA ARG A 48 1.31 -10.93 4.69
C ARG A 48 2.76 -10.96 5.20
N PRO A 49 3.61 -11.91 4.78
CA PRO A 49 4.98 -11.95 5.28
C PRO A 49 5.87 -10.83 4.74
N LEU A 50 5.41 -10.08 3.75
CA LEU A 50 6.22 -9.07 3.05
C LEU A 50 5.89 -7.64 3.45
N ARG A 51 4.68 -7.39 3.99
CA ARG A 51 4.19 -6.03 4.23
C ARG A 51 5.10 -5.19 5.11
N ASP A 52 5.54 -5.74 6.23
CA ASP A 52 6.34 -4.97 7.19
C ASP A 52 7.65 -4.49 6.56
N GLU A 53 8.30 -5.35 5.81
CA GLU A 53 9.55 -5.01 5.13
C GLU A 53 9.34 -3.97 4.04
N PHE A 54 8.31 -4.15 3.21
CA PHE A 54 8.00 -3.22 2.12
C PHE A 54 7.66 -1.83 2.67
N VAL A 55 6.82 -1.75 3.69
CA VAL A 55 6.46 -0.47 4.31
C VAL A 55 7.69 0.20 4.93
N ARG A 56 8.56 -0.57 5.56
CA ARG A 56 9.80 -0.06 6.14
C ARG A 56 10.69 0.60 5.08
N GLU A 57 10.69 0.06 3.87
CA GLU A 57 11.45 0.60 2.73
C GLU A 57 10.68 1.68 1.95
N GLY A 58 9.51 2.10 2.43
CA GLY A 58 8.72 3.15 1.79
C GLY A 58 7.92 2.68 0.59
N LEU A 59 7.56 1.39 0.57
CA LEU A 59 6.79 0.79 -0.52
C LEU A 59 5.42 0.34 -0.04
N MET A 60 4.46 0.37 -0.95
CA MET A 60 3.11 -0.12 -0.72
C MET A 60 2.83 -1.33 -1.60
N LEU A 61 2.26 -2.37 -0.99
CA LEU A 61 1.70 -3.52 -1.70
C LEU A 61 0.19 -3.35 -1.79
N GLY A 62 -0.36 -3.62 -2.96
CA GLY A 62 -1.80 -3.63 -3.16
C GLY A 62 -2.24 -4.91 -3.85
N GLU A 63 -3.51 -5.28 -3.68
CA GLU A 63 -4.09 -6.43 -4.36
C GLU A 63 -5.30 -6.01 -5.19
N PHE A 64 -5.42 -6.63 -6.36
CA PHE A 64 -6.56 -6.43 -7.26
C PHE A 64 -7.01 -7.78 -7.76
N PHE A 65 -8.31 -8.03 -7.77
CA PHE A 65 -8.86 -9.27 -8.31
C PHE A 65 -10.32 -9.08 -8.67
N PRO A 66 -10.88 -9.97 -9.54
CA PRO A 66 -12.31 -9.90 -9.84
C PRO A 66 -13.14 -10.06 -8.57
N LEU A 67 -14.18 -9.26 -8.45
CA LEU A 67 -15.11 -9.28 -7.32
C LEU A 67 -14.49 -8.91 -5.96
N SER A 68 -13.34 -8.22 -5.94
CA SER A 68 -12.78 -7.71 -4.67
C SER A 68 -13.85 -6.91 -3.91
N PRO A 69 -14.09 -7.21 -2.61
CA PRO A 69 -15.09 -6.51 -1.82
C PRO A 69 -14.62 -5.15 -1.29
N SER A 70 -13.33 -4.84 -1.41
CA SER A 70 -12.75 -3.62 -0.86
C SER A 70 -13.39 -2.37 -1.48
N ARG A 71 -13.76 -1.43 -0.62
CA ARG A 71 -14.47 -0.20 -1.01
C ARG A 71 -13.53 0.99 -1.04
N ALA A 72 -13.87 1.99 -1.86
CA ALA A 72 -13.16 3.27 -1.84
C ALA A 72 -13.40 3.98 -0.50
N VAL A 73 -12.39 4.70 -0.02
CA VAL A 73 -12.42 5.38 1.29
C VAL A 73 -13.58 6.40 1.36
N HIS A 74 -13.83 7.13 0.26
CA HIS A 74 -14.81 8.20 0.21
C HIS A 74 -16.09 7.83 -0.55
N ASN A 75 -16.21 6.60 -1.06
CA ASN A 75 -17.39 6.12 -1.76
C ASN A 75 -17.57 4.63 -1.53
N ARG A 76 -18.50 4.27 -0.65
CA ARG A 76 -18.73 2.89 -0.23
C ARG A 76 -19.31 1.99 -1.32
N GLU A 77 -19.85 2.57 -2.38
CA GLU A 77 -20.38 1.81 -3.50
C GLU A 77 -19.33 1.52 -4.59
N PHE A 78 -18.23 2.24 -4.56
CA PHE A 78 -17.15 2.06 -5.53
C PHE A 78 -16.18 0.97 -5.09
N ARG A 79 -15.79 0.11 -6.04
CA ARG A 79 -14.86 -1.01 -5.83
C ARG A 79 -13.60 -0.82 -6.67
N PRO A 80 -12.67 0.07 -6.24
CA PRO A 80 -11.50 0.42 -7.05
C PRO A 80 -10.51 -0.72 -7.24
N PHE A 81 -10.55 -1.78 -6.41
CA PHE A 81 -9.59 -2.86 -6.43
C PHE A 81 -10.03 -4.06 -7.25
N ARG A 82 -11.04 -3.91 -8.10
CA ARG A 82 -11.47 -4.94 -9.04
C ARG A 82 -10.67 -4.86 -10.32
N SER A 83 -10.17 -6.02 -10.77
CA SER A 83 -9.40 -6.15 -12.00
C SER A 83 -9.82 -7.42 -12.73
N PRO A 84 -9.62 -7.52 -14.06
CA PRO A 84 -9.97 -8.73 -14.80
C PRO A 84 -9.14 -9.96 -14.42
N LEU A 85 -7.90 -9.74 -13.94
CA LEU A 85 -7.01 -10.82 -13.51
C LEU A 85 -6.49 -10.54 -12.11
N PRO A 86 -6.23 -11.58 -11.29
CA PRO A 86 -5.63 -11.36 -9.98
C PRO A 86 -4.21 -10.83 -10.12
N MET A 87 -3.88 -9.80 -9.35
CA MET A 87 -2.56 -9.18 -9.39
C MET A 87 -2.17 -8.54 -8.06
N LEU A 88 -0.88 -8.44 -7.84
CA LEU A 88 -0.29 -7.62 -6.79
C LEU A 88 0.39 -6.41 -7.43
N THR A 89 0.39 -5.30 -6.72
CA THR A 89 1.05 -4.08 -7.17
C THR A 89 2.12 -3.65 -6.19
N ILE A 90 3.20 -3.07 -6.72
CA ILE A 90 4.25 -2.42 -5.92
C ILE A 90 4.33 -0.97 -6.39
N ARG A 91 4.26 -0.04 -5.46
CA ARG A 91 4.49 1.39 -5.72
C ARG A 91 5.16 2.06 -4.54
N HIS A 92 5.68 3.25 -4.75
CA HIS A 92 6.19 4.05 -3.65
C HIS A 92 5.04 4.56 -2.76
N MET A 93 5.34 4.67 -1.46
CA MET A 93 4.43 5.29 -0.48
C MET A 93 4.25 6.77 -0.82
N ILE A 94 3.03 7.26 -0.71
CA ILE A 94 2.69 8.68 -0.87
C ILE A 94 2.06 9.20 0.43
N SER A 95 1.97 10.51 0.57
CA SER A 95 1.47 11.12 1.81
C SER A 95 0.04 10.71 2.15
N ALA A 96 -0.80 10.47 1.16
CA ALA A 96 -2.19 10.04 1.37
C ALA A 96 -2.32 8.62 1.92
N ASP A 97 -1.25 7.84 1.98
CA ASP A 97 -1.29 6.45 2.45
C ASP A 97 -1.46 6.31 3.97
N TRP A 98 -1.45 7.38 4.72
CA TRP A 98 -1.61 7.32 6.18
C TRP A 98 -2.85 6.53 6.62
N LEU A 99 -3.93 6.57 5.82
CA LEU A 99 -5.16 5.81 6.09
C LEU A 99 -4.92 4.29 6.09
N PHE A 100 -4.09 3.80 5.18
CA PHE A 100 -3.78 2.38 5.08
C PHE A 100 -2.73 1.94 6.10
N LEU A 101 -1.92 2.88 6.59
CA LEU A 101 -0.78 2.60 7.45
C LEU A 101 -1.09 2.77 8.95
N SER A 102 -2.28 3.21 9.29
CA SER A 102 -2.70 3.46 10.67
C SER A 102 -3.02 2.19 11.45
N ALA A 103 -3.05 1.03 10.79
CA ALA A 103 -3.37 -0.25 11.45
C ALA A 103 -2.26 -0.73 12.39
N LYS A 104 -1.01 -0.34 12.13
CA LYS A 104 0.14 -0.72 12.96
C LYS A 104 1.01 0.49 13.29
N PRO A 105 1.49 0.62 14.53
CA PRO A 105 2.36 1.73 14.91
C PRO A 105 3.63 1.85 14.06
N GLU A 106 4.25 0.72 13.72
CA GLU A 106 5.47 0.69 12.91
C GLU A 106 5.24 1.26 11.51
N TRP A 107 4.08 0.98 10.94
CA TRP A 107 3.70 1.47 9.63
C TRP A 107 3.45 2.98 9.66
N THR A 108 2.75 3.45 10.70
CA THR A 108 2.50 4.88 10.88
C THR A 108 3.81 5.63 11.07
N GLN A 109 4.75 5.05 11.81
CA GLN A 109 6.08 5.64 12.01
C GLN A 109 6.88 5.73 10.72
N ALA A 110 6.82 4.69 9.88
CA ALA A 110 7.49 4.69 8.58
C ALA A 110 6.96 5.82 7.68
N TRP A 111 5.64 6.03 7.70
CA TRP A 111 5.00 7.12 6.97
C TRP A 111 5.41 8.49 7.53
N PHE A 112 5.35 8.63 8.84
CA PHE A 112 5.69 9.89 9.51
C PHE A 112 7.13 10.33 9.20
N ALA A 113 8.07 9.39 9.26
CA ALA A 113 9.47 9.68 8.99
C ALA A 113 9.71 10.24 7.58
N ARG A 114 8.83 9.91 6.62
CA ARG A 114 8.98 10.35 5.22
C ARG A 114 8.27 11.66 4.92
N PHE A 115 7.19 11.96 5.61
CA PHE A 115 6.30 13.07 5.22
C PHE A 115 6.17 14.17 6.28
N HIS A 116 6.62 13.93 7.52
CA HIS A 116 6.43 14.86 8.64
C HIS A 116 7.68 14.97 9.53
N ASP A 117 8.82 15.18 8.90
CA ASP A 117 10.07 15.34 9.63
C ASP A 117 10.07 16.65 10.42
N GLY A 118 10.43 16.59 11.71
CA GLY A 118 10.55 17.75 12.59
C GLY A 118 9.31 18.16 13.37
N GLU A 119 8.16 17.50 13.19
CA GLU A 119 6.96 17.74 13.98
C GLU A 119 6.96 16.93 15.29
N ASN A 120 6.08 17.28 16.23
CA ASN A 120 5.86 16.45 17.42
C ASN A 120 5.22 15.13 17.03
N ARG A 121 6.05 14.11 17.00
CA ARG A 121 5.70 12.80 16.48
C ARG A 121 4.55 12.14 17.23
N ASP A 122 4.61 12.13 18.57
CA ASP A 122 3.63 11.40 19.37
C ASP A 122 2.24 12.06 19.28
N GLU A 123 2.18 13.36 19.34
CA GLU A 123 0.94 14.13 19.20
C GLU A 123 0.34 13.91 17.81
N PHE A 124 1.17 14.02 16.78
CA PHE A 124 0.74 13.85 15.39
C PHE A 124 0.23 12.42 15.14
N LEU A 125 0.94 11.40 15.59
CA LEU A 125 0.53 10.00 15.42
C LEU A 125 -0.80 9.71 16.14
N GLY A 126 -1.00 10.30 17.31
CA GLY A 126 -2.28 10.18 18.03
C GLY A 126 -3.43 10.80 17.24
N HIS A 127 -3.21 11.96 16.64
CA HIS A 127 -4.21 12.63 15.81
C HIS A 127 -4.55 11.81 14.56
N VAL A 128 -3.55 11.31 13.86
CA VAL A 128 -3.73 10.47 12.67
C VAL A 128 -4.53 9.21 13.00
N SER A 129 -4.23 8.55 14.12
CA SER A 129 -4.96 7.36 14.56
C SER A 129 -6.45 7.64 14.78
N LYS A 130 -6.78 8.77 15.41
CA LYS A 130 -8.17 9.19 15.62
C LYS A 130 -8.90 9.44 14.31
N LEU A 131 -8.27 10.15 13.39
CA LEU A 131 -8.84 10.43 12.07
C LEU A 131 -9.08 9.15 11.27
N ALA A 132 -8.10 8.25 11.27
CA ALA A 132 -8.20 6.98 10.56
C ALA A 132 -9.34 6.13 11.12
N HIS A 133 -9.49 6.09 12.46
CA HIS A 133 -10.60 5.38 13.09
C HIS A 133 -11.94 5.97 12.70
N ALA A 134 -12.09 7.29 12.74
CA ALA A 134 -13.32 7.98 12.36
C ALA A 134 -13.72 7.68 10.90
N VAL A 135 -12.76 7.70 9.98
CA VAL A 135 -13.01 7.41 8.57
C VAL A 135 -13.45 5.95 8.38
N ARG A 136 -12.80 5.01 9.05
CA ARG A 136 -13.16 3.57 8.94
C ARG A 136 -14.51 3.26 9.57
N SER A 137 -14.96 4.05 10.53
CA SER A 137 -16.27 3.87 11.19
C SER A 137 -17.42 4.46 10.36
N MET A 138 -17.12 5.25 9.35
CA MET A 138 -18.13 5.76 8.41
C MET A 138 -18.54 4.66 7.42
#